data_8eef9c69b42e027ca421e7bb9c677d98
#
_entry.id   8eef9c69b42e027ca421e7bb9c677d98
#
_cell.length_a   1.000
_cell.length_b   1.000
_cell.length_c   1.000
_cell.angle_alpha   90.00
_cell.angle_beta   90.00
_cell.angle_gamma   90.00
#
_symmetry.space_group_name_H-M   'P 1'
#
loop_
_entity.id
_entity.type
_entity.pdbx_description
1 polymer ?
#
loop_
_entity_poly.entity_id
_entity_poly.type
_entity_poly.pdbx_seq_one_letter_code
_entity_poly.pdbx_strand_id
1 'polypeptide(L)'
;MVTSPFARWQREIAEEVNEPFTPDQAPLFRAVLLHQETHCIFILSSHHAVCDGSSRIFLLRDILLALSGHALEALPLAPSRENLFGAQQRTSTEPGLPSFAAQRPLLPRVEGVKLTPQQTMALQGRAREEGVTIHAAISAALTIAGRAIDENWRNSPLRIMSPAEIRNILGLKDQCMVSVVGGEIFIASGGSMTFWELARFAKDGLSAVKSRENISRKIDLHCTAVSSNLTVEQAFQLKRNVFNAQVMFTNLGRLPFDSTFGPLKLETLWAPCALRGIEGEQTLGAVTVNGSLHLTHTSPAPIPGLLAGIEEELRKACAI
;
A
#
# COMPACT_ATOMS: atom_id res chain seq x y z
N MET A 1 -32.39 -11.72 -6.91
CA MET A 1 -31.59 -10.99 -7.94
C MET A 1 -30.15 -11.45 -7.79
N VAL A 2 -29.59 -12.13 -8.78
CA VAL A 2 -28.17 -12.49 -8.81
C VAL A 2 -27.42 -11.18 -9.12
N THR A 3 -26.78 -10.60 -8.12
CA THR A 3 -25.91 -9.43 -8.32
C THR A 3 -24.72 -9.88 -9.17
N SER A 4 -24.38 -9.10 -10.21
CA SER A 4 -23.22 -9.34 -11.06
C SER A 4 -21.95 -9.55 -10.19
N PRO A 5 -21.08 -10.53 -10.48
CA PRO A 5 -19.81 -10.69 -9.78
C PRO A 5 -18.99 -9.39 -9.72
N PHE A 6 -19.12 -8.53 -10.74
CA PHE A 6 -18.48 -7.20 -10.77
C PHE A 6 -19.03 -6.21 -9.76
N ALA A 7 -20.25 -6.37 -9.28
CA ALA A 7 -20.81 -5.55 -8.19
C ALA A 7 -20.31 -6.01 -6.80
N ARG A 8 -19.49 -7.06 -6.73
CA ARG A 8 -19.09 -7.71 -5.47
C ARG A 8 -17.58 -7.72 -5.22
N TRP A 9 -16.77 -7.15 -6.11
CA TRP A 9 -15.32 -7.21 -6.00
C TRP A 9 -14.78 -6.68 -4.65
N GLN A 10 -15.41 -5.67 -4.07
CA GLN A 10 -15.01 -5.13 -2.77
C GLN A 10 -15.20 -6.18 -1.67
N ARG A 11 -16.28 -6.95 -1.73
CA ARG A 11 -16.55 -8.02 -0.77
C ARG A 11 -15.55 -9.17 -0.93
N GLU A 12 -15.29 -9.58 -2.15
CA GLU A 12 -14.30 -10.64 -2.42
C GLU A 12 -12.90 -10.24 -1.92
N ILE A 13 -12.48 -8.98 -2.16
CA ILE A 13 -11.23 -8.48 -1.59
C ILE A 13 -11.28 -8.43 -0.07
N ALA A 14 -12.40 -8.04 0.53
CA ALA A 14 -12.55 -8.02 1.99
C ALA A 14 -12.42 -9.42 2.59
N GLU A 15 -13.00 -10.43 1.96
CA GLU A 15 -12.90 -11.83 2.34
C GLU A 15 -11.43 -12.31 2.22
N GLU A 16 -10.77 -12.03 1.09
CA GLU A 16 -9.36 -12.38 0.86
C GLU A 16 -8.39 -11.70 1.84
N VAL A 17 -8.59 -10.42 2.16
CA VAL A 17 -7.76 -9.68 3.12
C VAL A 17 -7.97 -10.19 4.54
N ASN A 18 -9.16 -10.73 4.84
CA ASN A 18 -9.49 -11.28 6.16
C ASN A 18 -9.04 -12.73 6.35
N GLU A 19 -8.81 -13.46 5.26
CA GLU A 19 -8.36 -14.86 5.31
C GLU A 19 -6.87 -14.93 5.60
N PRO A 20 -6.44 -15.52 6.73
CA PRO A 20 -5.03 -15.61 7.08
C PRO A 20 -4.27 -16.58 6.16
N PHE A 21 -2.97 -16.31 6.02
CA PHE A 21 -2.02 -17.29 5.51
C PHE A 21 -1.43 -18.09 6.67
N THR A 22 -1.12 -19.35 6.42
CA THR A 22 -0.36 -20.19 7.33
C THR A 22 1.12 -20.07 6.96
N PRO A 23 1.97 -19.36 7.74
CA PRO A 23 3.29 -18.93 7.30
C PRO A 23 4.28 -20.07 6.98
N ASP A 24 4.06 -21.25 7.55
CA ASP A 24 4.85 -22.48 7.34
C ASP A 24 4.34 -23.35 6.18
N GLN A 25 3.28 -22.92 5.49
CA GLN A 25 2.67 -23.64 4.37
C GLN A 25 2.75 -22.84 3.07
N ALA A 26 3.55 -23.33 2.13
CA ALA A 26 3.58 -22.78 0.77
C ALA A 26 2.39 -23.31 -0.07
N PRO A 27 1.90 -22.54 -1.06
CA PRO A 27 2.36 -21.21 -1.45
C PRO A 27 1.79 -20.11 -0.56
N LEU A 28 2.58 -19.07 -0.32
CA LEU A 28 2.15 -17.85 0.39
C LEU A 28 1.50 -16.83 -0.57
N PHE A 29 0.81 -17.34 -1.57
CA PHE A 29 0.03 -16.61 -2.57
C PHE A 29 -1.31 -17.30 -2.77
N ARG A 30 -2.36 -16.52 -2.98
CA ARG A 30 -3.68 -16.98 -3.42
C ARG A 30 -4.16 -16.14 -4.61
N ALA A 31 -4.95 -16.75 -5.45
CA ALA A 31 -5.58 -16.08 -6.58
C ALA A 31 -7.06 -16.45 -6.64
N VAL A 32 -7.90 -15.44 -6.86
CA VAL A 32 -9.33 -15.61 -7.12
C VAL A 32 -9.65 -15.01 -8.47
N LEU A 33 -10.37 -15.76 -9.31
CA LEU A 33 -10.83 -15.32 -10.61
C LEU A 33 -12.36 -15.25 -10.64
N LEU A 34 -12.90 -14.05 -10.76
CA LEU A 34 -14.32 -13.82 -11.00
C LEU A 34 -14.51 -13.66 -12.51
N HIS A 35 -15.02 -14.70 -13.15
CA HIS A 35 -15.09 -14.80 -14.60
C HIS A 35 -16.46 -14.44 -15.17
N GLN A 36 -16.48 -13.68 -16.26
CA GLN A 36 -17.60 -13.46 -17.19
C GLN A 36 -17.14 -13.67 -18.63
N GLU A 37 -18.07 -13.65 -19.60
CA GLU A 37 -17.76 -13.93 -21.00
C GLU A 37 -16.66 -13.04 -21.60
N THR A 38 -16.67 -11.74 -21.29
CA THR A 38 -15.77 -10.75 -21.90
C THR A 38 -14.83 -10.07 -20.91
N HIS A 39 -15.08 -10.24 -19.60
CA HIS A 39 -14.33 -9.58 -18.57
C HIS A 39 -14.06 -10.55 -17.42
N CYS A 40 -12.98 -10.33 -16.70
CA CYS A 40 -12.73 -11.00 -15.44
C CYS A 40 -12.16 -10.03 -14.40
N ILE A 41 -12.37 -10.34 -13.13
CA ILE A 41 -11.65 -9.72 -12.02
C ILE A 41 -10.69 -10.76 -11.49
N PHE A 42 -9.42 -10.42 -11.49
CA PHE A 42 -8.36 -11.24 -10.94
C PHE A 42 -7.87 -10.62 -9.63
N ILE A 43 -8.04 -11.34 -8.52
CA ILE A 43 -7.58 -10.93 -7.20
C ILE A 43 -6.33 -11.74 -6.88
N LEU A 44 -5.24 -11.06 -6.60
CA LEU A 44 -3.96 -11.66 -6.23
C LEU A 44 -3.63 -11.27 -4.79
N SER A 45 -3.65 -12.23 -3.91
CA SER A 45 -3.33 -12.09 -2.49
C SER A 45 -1.98 -12.72 -2.17
N SER A 46 -1.23 -12.13 -1.25
CA SER A 46 0.05 -12.68 -0.80
C SER A 46 0.33 -12.32 0.65
N HIS A 47 1.02 -13.20 1.35
CA HIS A 47 1.59 -12.87 2.65
C HIS A 47 2.71 -11.83 2.48
N HIS A 48 2.70 -10.76 3.27
CA HIS A 48 3.61 -9.62 3.08
C HIS A 48 5.08 -9.94 3.41
N ALA A 49 5.38 -11.10 4.01
CA ALA A 49 6.75 -11.53 4.24
C ALA A 49 7.49 -11.93 2.96
N VAL A 50 6.77 -12.33 1.90
CA VAL A 50 7.37 -12.83 0.66
C VAL A 50 7.41 -11.82 -0.47
N CYS A 51 6.55 -10.78 -0.44
CA CYS A 51 6.54 -9.75 -1.46
C CYS A 51 5.91 -8.43 -0.98
N ASP A 52 6.34 -7.35 -1.58
CA ASP A 52 5.76 -6.02 -1.43
C ASP A 52 4.75 -5.68 -2.53
N GLY A 53 4.27 -4.43 -2.54
CA GLY A 53 3.33 -3.95 -3.55
C GLY A 53 3.89 -4.01 -4.96
N SER A 54 5.13 -3.59 -5.16
CA SER A 54 5.79 -3.61 -6.48
C SER A 54 6.04 -5.03 -6.98
N SER A 55 6.43 -5.95 -6.10
CA SER A 55 6.54 -7.37 -6.43
C SER A 55 5.24 -7.94 -6.98
N ARG A 56 4.10 -7.59 -6.38
CA ARG A 56 2.78 -8.03 -6.88
C ARG A 56 2.44 -7.43 -8.23
N ILE A 57 2.87 -6.20 -8.50
CA ILE A 57 2.71 -5.56 -9.81
C ILE A 57 3.53 -6.30 -10.88
N PHE A 58 4.77 -6.67 -10.58
CA PHE A 58 5.60 -7.45 -11.50
C PHE A 58 5.04 -8.86 -11.71
N LEU A 59 4.58 -9.52 -10.65
CA LEU A 59 3.94 -10.83 -10.76
C LEU A 59 2.67 -10.77 -11.61
N LEU A 60 1.83 -9.73 -11.44
CA LEU A 60 0.66 -9.50 -12.30
C LEU A 60 1.05 -9.34 -13.76
N ARG A 61 2.09 -8.55 -14.06
CA ARG A 61 2.64 -8.40 -15.43
C ARG A 61 3.05 -9.76 -16.01
N ASP A 62 3.81 -10.53 -15.24
CA ASP A 62 4.34 -11.81 -15.71
C ASP A 62 3.23 -12.83 -15.97
N ILE A 63 2.19 -12.85 -15.12
CA ILE A 63 0.98 -13.65 -15.37
C ILE A 63 0.31 -13.24 -16.68
N LEU A 64 0.14 -11.94 -16.94
CA LEU A 64 -0.49 -11.43 -18.16
C LEU A 64 0.36 -11.73 -19.39
N LEU A 65 1.69 -11.62 -19.29
CA LEU A 65 2.62 -12.01 -20.36
C LEU A 65 2.52 -13.50 -20.67
N ALA A 66 2.55 -14.35 -19.65
CA ALA A 66 2.43 -15.81 -19.84
C ALA A 66 1.10 -16.20 -20.48
N LEU A 67 -0.02 -15.61 -20.02
CA LEU A 67 -1.35 -15.84 -20.59
C LEU A 67 -1.47 -15.37 -22.04
N SER A 68 -0.65 -14.41 -22.46
CA SER A 68 -0.58 -13.95 -23.85
C SER A 68 0.47 -14.69 -24.70
N GLY A 69 1.04 -15.77 -24.18
CA GLY A 69 1.94 -16.66 -24.92
C GLY A 69 3.42 -16.24 -24.91
N HIS A 70 3.80 -15.28 -24.05
CA HIS A 70 5.21 -14.90 -23.93
C HIS A 70 5.94 -15.87 -22.99
N ALA A 71 7.16 -16.25 -23.38
CA ALA A 71 8.06 -16.97 -22.50
C ALA A 71 8.56 -16.03 -21.37
N LEU A 72 8.58 -16.54 -20.16
CA LEU A 72 9.12 -15.80 -19.01
C LEU A 72 10.56 -16.26 -18.74
N GLU A 73 11.43 -15.30 -18.46
CA GLU A 73 12.78 -15.59 -17.99
C GLU A 73 12.76 -15.83 -16.46
N ALA A 74 13.47 -16.86 -16.02
CA ALA A 74 13.65 -17.10 -14.59
C ALA A 74 14.54 -16.01 -14.00
N LEU A 75 14.02 -15.31 -13.00
CA LEU A 75 14.80 -14.34 -12.23
C LEU A 75 15.60 -15.04 -11.12
N PRO A 76 16.82 -14.57 -10.84
CA PRO A 76 17.58 -15.08 -9.70
C PRO A 76 16.86 -14.76 -8.40
N LEU A 77 16.99 -15.64 -7.41
CA LEU A 77 16.52 -15.37 -6.07
C LEU A 77 17.20 -14.10 -5.53
N ALA A 78 16.41 -13.12 -5.11
CA ALA A 78 16.95 -11.90 -4.54
C ALA A 78 17.59 -12.20 -3.19
N PRO A 79 18.77 -11.64 -2.90
CA PRO A 79 19.31 -11.67 -1.54
C PRO A 79 18.41 -10.89 -0.59
N SER A 80 18.45 -11.22 0.71
CA SER A 80 17.66 -10.46 1.67
C SER A 80 18.09 -8.98 1.71
N ARG A 81 17.16 -8.11 2.08
CA ARG A 81 17.44 -6.69 2.24
C ARG A 81 18.57 -6.44 3.23
N GLU A 82 18.60 -7.22 4.31
CA GLU A 82 19.63 -7.18 5.35
C GLU A 82 21.01 -7.49 4.76
N ASN A 83 21.13 -8.52 3.93
CA ASN A 83 22.37 -8.85 3.23
C ASN A 83 22.84 -7.73 2.30
N LEU A 84 21.93 -7.11 1.58
CA LEU A 84 22.26 -6.00 0.66
C LEU A 84 22.78 -4.75 1.38
N PHE A 85 22.44 -4.59 2.66
CA PHE A 85 22.94 -3.51 3.51
C PHE A 85 24.12 -3.91 4.39
N GLY A 86 24.60 -5.17 4.29
CA GLY A 86 25.70 -5.68 5.07
C GLY A 86 25.37 -5.95 6.55
N ALA A 87 24.08 -5.99 6.89
CA ALA A 87 23.64 -6.39 8.20
C ALA A 87 23.89 -7.90 8.39
N GLN A 88 24.40 -8.29 9.56
CA GLN A 88 24.60 -9.71 9.86
C GLN A 88 23.23 -10.39 9.98
N GLN A 89 23.01 -11.40 9.15
CA GLN A 89 21.88 -12.31 9.35
C GLN A 89 22.08 -13.05 10.68
N ARG A 90 21.15 -12.87 11.58
CA ARG A 90 21.03 -13.74 12.74
C ARG A 90 19.97 -14.78 12.42
N THR A 91 20.40 -16.02 12.22
CA THR A 91 19.49 -17.17 12.17
C THR A 91 18.93 -17.39 13.56
N SER A 92 17.65 -17.11 13.76
CA SER A 92 16.95 -17.61 14.95
C SER A 92 16.78 -19.12 14.76
N THR A 93 17.24 -19.91 15.72
CA THR A 93 16.99 -21.36 15.80
C THR A 93 15.66 -21.66 16.49
N GLU A 94 15.01 -20.65 17.02
CA GLU A 94 13.70 -20.76 17.66
C GLU A 94 12.57 -20.75 16.62
N PRO A 95 11.50 -21.51 16.84
CA PRO A 95 10.33 -21.42 15.98
C PRO A 95 9.86 -19.97 15.89
N GLY A 96 9.58 -19.52 14.67
CA GLY A 96 9.16 -18.14 14.42
C GLY A 96 7.98 -17.73 15.31
N LEU A 97 7.92 -16.44 15.62
CA LEU A 97 6.80 -15.89 16.38
C LEU A 97 5.47 -16.31 15.71
N PRO A 98 4.47 -16.72 16.50
CA PRO A 98 3.20 -17.12 15.95
C PRO A 98 2.61 -16.01 15.09
N SER A 99 1.96 -16.40 14.00
CA SER A 99 1.27 -15.46 13.13
C SER A 99 0.26 -14.64 13.92
N PHE A 100 0.39 -13.31 13.89
CA PHE A 100 -0.57 -12.40 14.52
C PHE A 100 -1.84 -12.19 13.66
N ALA A 101 -2.00 -12.91 12.57
CA ALA A 101 -3.18 -12.86 11.73
C ALA A 101 -4.31 -13.69 12.36
N ALA A 102 -4.90 -13.18 13.43
CA ALA A 102 -6.18 -13.69 13.87
C ALA A 102 -7.26 -13.29 12.85
N GLN A 103 -8.14 -14.22 12.50
CA GLN A 103 -9.39 -13.89 11.80
C GLN A 103 -10.10 -12.79 12.57
N ARG A 104 -10.47 -11.73 11.86
CA ARG A 104 -11.23 -10.63 12.46
C ARG A 104 -12.70 -11.03 12.52
N PRO A 105 -13.42 -10.68 13.59
CA PRO A 105 -14.84 -11.02 13.73
C PRO A 105 -15.71 -10.34 12.67
N LEU A 106 -15.23 -9.21 12.10
CA LEU A 106 -15.93 -8.47 11.06
C LEU A 106 -15.04 -8.36 9.81
N LEU A 107 -15.65 -8.56 8.65
CA LEU A 107 -14.98 -8.30 7.38
C LEU A 107 -14.63 -6.81 7.27
N PRO A 108 -13.42 -6.47 6.78
CA PRO A 108 -13.09 -5.09 6.51
C PRO A 108 -13.99 -4.55 5.38
N ARG A 109 -14.25 -3.26 5.41
CA ARG A 109 -14.85 -2.57 4.27
C ARG A 109 -13.76 -2.18 3.29
N VAL A 110 -14.03 -2.39 2.01
CA VAL A 110 -13.18 -1.99 0.90
C VAL A 110 -13.98 -1.06 0.01
N GLU A 111 -13.44 0.12 -0.22
CA GLU A 111 -14.02 1.13 -1.11
C GLU A 111 -13.00 1.49 -2.19
N GLY A 112 -13.48 1.93 -3.35
CA GLY A 112 -12.64 2.38 -4.46
C GLY A 112 -13.23 3.59 -5.15
N VAL A 113 -12.36 4.53 -5.53
CA VAL A 113 -12.70 5.68 -6.36
C VAL A 113 -11.69 5.82 -7.49
N LYS A 114 -12.13 6.27 -8.65
CA LYS A 114 -11.30 6.41 -9.84
C LYS A 114 -11.42 7.83 -10.39
N LEU A 115 -10.31 8.54 -10.44
CA LEU A 115 -10.23 9.79 -11.17
C LEU A 115 -10.12 9.50 -12.67
N THR A 116 -10.81 10.30 -13.48
CA THR A 116 -10.68 10.21 -14.94
C THR A 116 -9.25 10.55 -15.40
N PRO A 117 -8.86 10.16 -16.64
CA PRO A 117 -7.55 10.57 -17.17
C PRO A 117 -7.34 12.09 -17.16
N GLN A 118 -8.38 12.88 -17.46
CA GLN A 118 -8.33 14.34 -17.44
C GLN A 118 -8.08 14.88 -16.03
N GLN A 119 -8.83 14.38 -15.04
CA GLN A 119 -8.64 14.77 -13.63
C GLN A 119 -7.25 14.36 -13.12
N THR A 120 -6.80 13.17 -13.46
CA THR A 120 -5.46 12.69 -13.08
C THR A 120 -4.37 13.55 -13.70
N MET A 121 -4.50 13.92 -14.98
CA MET A 121 -3.56 14.80 -15.67
C MET A 121 -3.54 16.21 -15.06
N ALA A 122 -4.69 16.79 -14.75
CA ALA A 122 -4.79 18.08 -14.08
C ALA A 122 -4.11 18.06 -12.69
N LEU A 123 -4.37 17.00 -11.90
CA LEU A 123 -3.69 16.81 -10.60
C LEU A 123 -2.17 16.70 -10.76
N GLN A 124 -1.70 15.97 -11.76
CA GLN A 124 -0.27 15.85 -12.05
C GLN A 124 0.35 17.17 -12.48
N GLY A 125 -0.34 17.95 -13.32
CA GLY A 125 0.07 19.27 -13.74
C GLY A 125 0.22 20.21 -12.55
N ARG A 126 -0.84 20.32 -11.76
CA ARG A 126 -0.87 21.18 -10.59
C ARG A 126 0.17 20.79 -9.54
N ALA A 127 0.33 19.50 -9.25
CA ALA A 127 1.37 19.04 -8.33
C ALA A 127 2.79 19.41 -8.77
N ARG A 128 3.07 19.40 -10.09
CA ARG A 128 4.37 19.87 -10.63
C ARG A 128 4.56 21.37 -10.43
N GLU A 129 3.54 22.18 -10.71
CA GLU A 129 3.57 23.62 -10.51
C GLU A 129 3.85 23.99 -9.06
N GLU A 130 3.23 23.25 -8.12
CA GLU A 130 3.42 23.43 -6.68
C GLU A 130 4.69 22.75 -6.12
N GLY A 131 5.46 22.09 -6.99
CA GLY A 131 6.70 21.41 -6.62
C GLY A 131 6.53 20.21 -5.70
N VAL A 132 5.37 19.54 -5.72
CA VAL A 132 5.05 18.39 -4.88
C VAL A 132 4.83 17.10 -5.69
N THR A 133 4.73 15.98 -4.99
CA THR A 133 4.39 14.68 -5.59
C THR A 133 2.88 14.39 -5.48
N ILE A 134 2.37 13.50 -6.32
CA ILE A 134 1.00 13.00 -6.20
C ILE A 134 0.75 12.37 -4.82
N HIS A 135 1.73 11.66 -4.27
CA HIS A 135 1.65 11.11 -2.92
C HIS A 135 1.43 12.21 -1.87
N ALA A 136 2.18 13.29 -1.96
CA ALA A 136 2.04 14.43 -1.05
C ALA A 136 0.68 15.15 -1.20
N ALA A 137 0.20 15.32 -2.43
CA ALA A 137 -1.12 15.90 -2.69
C ALA A 137 -2.26 15.03 -2.12
N ILE A 138 -2.18 13.70 -2.30
CA ILE A 138 -3.16 12.78 -1.70
C ILE A 138 -3.06 12.80 -0.17
N SER A 139 -1.86 12.92 0.42
CA SER A 139 -1.68 13.04 1.87
C SER A 139 -2.33 14.32 2.42
N ALA A 140 -2.27 15.42 1.67
CA ALA A 140 -2.96 16.66 2.02
C ALA A 140 -4.49 16.49 1.95
N ALA A 141 -5.01 15.93 0.85
CA ALA A 141 -6.43 15.63 0.69
C ALA A 141 -6.97 14.74 1.82
N LEU A 142 -6.24 13.65 2.13
CA LEU A 142 -6.55 12.73 3.22
C LEU A 142 -6.63 13.45 4.57
N THR A 143 -5.68 14.34 4.85
CA THR A 143 -5.64 15.10 6.10
C THR A 143 -6.82 16.05 6.22
N ILE A 144 -7.11 16.82 5.15
CA ILE A 144 -8.20 17.81 5.15
C ILE A 144 -9.54 17.08 5.26
N ALA A 145 -9.79 16.08 4.41
CA ALA A 145 -11.01 15.30 4.40
C ALA A 145 -11.24 14.58 5.74
N GLY A 146 -10.20 13.91 6.26
CA GLY A 146 -10.30 13.19 7.52
C GLY A 146 -10.61 14.12 8.69
N ARG A 147 -9.95 15.26 8.79
CA ARG A 147 -10.22 16.27 9.83
C ARG A 147 -11.60 16.93 9.71
N ALA A 148 -12.15 17.02 8.51
CA ALA A 148 -13.48 17.56 8.31
C ALA A 148 -14.56 16.65 8.90
N ILE A 149 -14.39 15.32 8.84
CA ILE A 149 -15.42 14.33 9.16
C ILE A 149 -15.18 13.57 10.46
N ASP A 150 -13.95 13.46 10.93
CA ASP A 150 -13.59 12.72 12.15
C ASP A 150 -13.05 13.66 13.23
N GLU A 151 -13.71 13.66 14.39
CA GLU A 151 -13.38 14.54 15.51
C GLU A 151 -12.02 14.20 16.14
N ASN A 152 -11.66 12.91 16.20
CA ASN A 152 -10.38 12.50 16.76
C ASN A 152 -9.23 12.99 15.88
N TRP A 153 -9.38 12.92 14.54
CA TRP A 153 -8.38 13.42 13.61
C TRP A 153 -8.28 14.96 13.61
N ARG A 154 -9.37 15.63 13.93
CA ARG A 154 -9.41 17.10 14.07
C ARG A 154 -8.65 17.57 15.29
N ASN A 155 -8.86 16.89 16.42
CA ASN A 155 -8.41 17.33 17.74
C ASN A 155 -7.05 16.72 18.15
N SER A 156 -6.54 15.74 17.41
CA SER A 156 -5.28 15.06 17.69
C SER A 156 -4.27 15.22 16.54
N PRO A 157 -2.96 15.07 16.83
CA PRO A 157 -1.98 14.95 15.77
C PRO A 157 -2.28 13.75 14.87
N LEU A 158 -2.17 13.94 13.55
CA LEU A 158 -2.35 12.88 12.57
C LEU A 158 -0.99 12.34 12.13
N ARG A 159 -0.83 11.02 12.24
CA ARG A 159 0.34 10.28 11.75
C ARG A 159 -0.06 9.46 10.53
N ILE A 160 0.60 9.73 9.41
CA ILE A 160 0.44 8.99 8.15
C ILE A 160 1.70 8.16 7.93
N MET A 161 1.57 6.84 8.01
CA MET A 161 2.65 5.93 7.63
C MET A 161 2.68 5.79 6.11
N SER A 162 3.83 6.03 5.51
CA SER A 162 4.04 5.98 4.06
C SER A 162 5.21 5.06 3.72
N PRO A 163 4.96 3.80 3.35
CA PRO A 163 6.00 2.91 2.84
C PRO A 163 6.63 3.48 1.57
N ALA A 164 7.96 3.49 1.51
CA ALA A 164 8.73 3.94 0.36
C ALA A 164 9.55 2.78 -0.21
N GLU A 165 9.43 2.56 -1.51
CA GLU A 165 10.20 1.55 -2.23
C GLU A 165 11.67 1.95 -2.33
N ILE A 166 12.57 0.99 -2.14
CA ILE A 166 14.04 1.17 -2.18
C ILE A 166 14.74 0.28 -3.21
N ARG A 167 14.01 -0.36 -4.15
CA ARG A 167 14.58 -1.25 -5.18
C ARG A 167 15.73 -0.62 -5.94
N ASN A 168 15.56 0.61 -6.40
CA ASN A 168 16.58 1.34 -7.15
C ASN A 168 17.85 1.60 -6.31
N ILE A 169 17.69 1.79 -5.00
CA ILE A 169 18.82 2.00 -4.08
C ILE A 169 19.59 0.68 -3.86
N LEU A 170 18.87 -0.45 -3.90
CA LEU A 170 19.42 -1.79 -3.75
C LEU A 170 19.97 -2.36 -5.06
N GLY A 171 19.82 -1.68 -6.19
CA GLY A 171 20.20 -2.20 -7.51
C GLY A 171 19.32 -3.37 -7.97
N LEU A 172 18.12 -3.50 -7.41
CA LEU A 172 17.17 -4.58 -7.74
C LEU A 172 16.34 -4.19 -8.95
N LYS A 173 15.91 -5.19 -9.69
CA LYS A 173 14.94 -5.09 -10.78
C LYS A 173 13.58 -5.63 -10.31
N ASP A 174 13.07 -6.62 -10.99
CA ASP A 174 11.72 -7.15 -10.84
C ASP A 174 11.62 -8.36 -9.90
N GLN A 175 12.69 -8.64 -9.15
CA GLN A 175 12.71 -9.75 -8.19
C GLN A 175 11.58 -9.62 -7.16
N CYS A 176 10.95 -10.75 -6.83
CA CYS A 176 9.91 -10.80 -5.81
C CYS A 176 10.56 -10.79 -4.42
N MET A 177 10.36 -9.71 -3.67
CA MET A 177 10.85 -9.54 -2.31
C MET A 177 10.21 -8.35 -1.60
N VAL A 178 10.48 -8.18 -0.32
CA VAL A 178 10.12 -6.99 0.45
C VAL A 178 11.26 -5.98 0.40
N SER A 179 11.09 -4.92 -0.37
CA SER A 179 12.09 -3.86 -0.60
C SER A 179 11.54 -2.47 -0.28
N VAL A 180 10.85 -2.36 0.84
CA VAL A 180 10.27 -1.10 1.32
C VAL A 180 10.86 -0.68 2.66
N VAL A 181 10.86 0.63 2.92
CA VAL A 181 11.17 1.23 4.20
C VAL A 181 10.02 2.14 4.61
N GLY A 182 9.63 2.11 5.90
CA GLY A 182 8.56 2.97 6.41
C GLY A 182 9.01 4.43 6.49
N GLY A 183 8.21 5.34 5.92
CA GLY A 183 8.24 6.77 6.19
C GLY A 183 7.07 7.16 7.08
N GLU A 184 7.12 8.35 7.65
CA GLU A 184 6.05 8.87 8.48
C GLU A 184 5.93 10.38 8.28
N ILE A 185 4.67 10.84 8.16
CA ILE A 185 4.31 12.24 8.17
C ILE A 185 3.57 12.50 9.47
N PHE A 186 4.04 13.46 10.26
CA PHE A 186 3.40 13.86 11.51
C PHE A 186 2.84 15.27 11.34
N ILE A 187 1.51 15.40 11.42
CA ILE A 187 0.79 16.65 11.23
C ILE A 187 0.15 17.06 12.54
N ALA A 188 0.67 18.12 13.18
CA ALA A 188 0.13 18.63 14.44
C ALA A 188 -1.35 19.04 14.31
N SER A 189 -2.09 18.95 15.41
CA SER A 189 -3.45 19.49 15.49
C SER A 189 -3.42 21.04 15.50
N GLY A 190 -4.51 21.66 15.06
CA GLY A 190 -4.71 23.12 15.17
C GLY A 190 -3.98 24.00 14.14
N GLY A 191 -3.31 23.43 13.16
CA GLY A 191 -2.68 24.20 12.07
C GLY A 191 -3.67 24.61 10.98
N SER A 192 -3.47 25.80 10.37
CA SER A 192 -4.28 26.35 9.26
C SER A 192 -3.53 26.36 7.94
N MET A 193 -2.84 25.29 7.59
CA MET A 193 -2.17 25.15 6.29
C MET A 193 -3.21 25.00 5.17
N THR A 194 -2.97 25.71 4.06
CA THR A 194 -3.70 25.49 2.81
C THR A 194 -3.36 24.09 2.24
N PHE A 195 -4.12 23.62 1.26
CA PHE A 195 -3.92 22.32 0.63
C PHE A 195 -2.46 22.13 0.14
N TRP A 196 -1.93 23.09 -0.59
CA TRP A 196 -0.60 22.98 -1.19
C TRP A 196 0.54 23.20 -0.18
N GLU A 197 0.33 24.00 0.87
CA GLU A 197 1.27 24.07 2.00
C GLU A 197 1.37 22.75 2.72
N LEU A 198 0.22 22.10 2.97
CA LEU A 198 0.18 20.79 3.60
C LEU A 198 0.82 19.72 2.71
N ALA A 199 0.62 19.80 1.38
CA ALA A 199 1.27 18.90 0.44
C ALA A 199 2.80 19.08 0.42
N ARG A 200 3.31 20.33 0.46
CA ARG A 200 4.75 20.59 0.60
C ARG A 200 5.29 20.05 1.92
N PHE A 201 4.60 20.30 3.01
CA PHE A 201 4.94 19.74 4.32
C PHE A 201 5.04 18.22 4.30
N ALA A 202 4.05 17.53 3.70
CA ALA A 202 4.04 16.08 3.56
C ALA A 202 5.23 15.57 2.70
N LYS A 203 5.55 16.25 1.60
CA LYS A 203 6.71 15.93 0.76
C LYS A 203 8.02 16.03 1.55
N ASP A 204 8.19 17.14 2.29
CA ASP A 204 9.42 17.41 3.04
C ASP A 204 9.60 16.38 4.19
N GLY A 205 8.52 16.03 4.87
CA GLY A 205 8.52 14.99 5.90
C GLY A 205 8.99 13.61 5.40
N LEU A 206 8.83 13.33 4.11
CA LEU A 206 9.27 12.08 3.49
C LEU A 206 10.63 12.19 2.77
N SER A 207 11.25 13.34 2.71
CA SER A 207 12.45 13.59 1.90
C SER A 207 13.63 12.70 2.30
N ALA A 208 13.85 12.49 3.58
CA ALA A 208 14.95 11.69 4.12
C ALA A 208 14.66 10.17 4.21
N VAL A 209 13.43 9.73 3.90
CA VAL A 209 13.03 8.32 4.09
C VAL A 209 13.91 7.37 3.30
N LYS A 210 14.31 7.76 2.09
CA LYS A 210 15.14 6.96 1.19
C LYS A 210 16.64 7.22 1.35
N SER A 211 17.09 7.99 2.34
CA SER A 211 18.52 8.16 2.59
C SER A 211 19.13 6.83 3.04
N ARG A 212 20.36 6.56 2.60
CA ARG A 212 21.07 5.33 2.95
C ARG A 212 21.20 5.17 4.48
N GLU A 213 21.46 6.25 5.18
CA GLU A 213 21.55 6.30 6.63
C GLU A 213 20.24 5.88 7.31
N ASN A 214 19.10 6.46 6.89
CA ASN A 214 17.80 6.10 7.45
C ASN A 214 17.41 4.65 7.15
N ILE A 215 17.72 4.16 5.95
CA ILE A 215 17.46 2.77 5.57
C ILE A 215 18.27 1.84 6.45
N SER A 216 19.61 2.07 6.59
CA SER A 216 20.48 1.27 7.44
C SER A 216 19.97 1.23 8.88
N ARG A 217 19.71 2.39 9.47
CA ARG A 217 19.18 2.48 10.84
C ARG A 217 17.89 1.67 11.04
N LYS A 218 16.97 1.70 10.06
CA LYS A 218 15.71 0.95 10.15
C LYS A 218 15.92 -0.56 9.99
N ILE A 219 16.86 -0.96 9.16
CA ILE A 219 17.26 -2.37 9.04
C ILE A 219 17.87 -2.87 10.35
N ASP A 220 18.80 -2.10 10.94
CA ASP A 220 19.43 -2.45 12.21
C ASP A 220 18.43 -2.58 13.35
N LEU A 221 17.45 -1.66 13.43
CA LEU A 221 16.36 -1.75 14.40
C LEU A 221 15.52 -3.02 14.19
N HIS A 222 15.23 -3.37 12.94
CA HIS A 222 14.50 -4.60 12.61
C HIS A 222 15.30 -5.85 13.00
N CYS A 223 16.57 -5.93 12.62
CA CYS A 223 17.45 -7.02 12.99
C CYS A 223 17.58 -7.19 14.51
N THR A 224 17.68 -6.06 15.24
CA THR A 224 17.71 -6.06 16.70
C THR A 224 16.43 -6.61 17.29
N ALA A 225 15.27 -6.17 16.79
CA ALA A 225 13.97 -6.66 17.26
C ALA A 225 13.82 -8.17 17.04
N VAL A 226 14.16 -8.67 15.84
CA VAL A 226 14.10 -10.10 15.52
C VAL A 226 15.05 -10.92 16.39
N SER A 227 16.22 -10.37 16.73
CA SER A 227 17.24 -11.07 17.55
C SER A 227 16.96 -11.04 19.05
N SER A 228 15.97 -10.28 19.51
CA SER A 228 15.75 -10.05 20.94
C SER A 228 14.92 -11.15 21.63
N ASN A 229 14.61 -12.25 20.94
CA ASN A 229 13.80 -13.37 21.44
C ASN A 229 12.54 -12.88 22.17
N LEU A 230 11.81 -11.95 21.54
CA LEU A 230 10.62 -11.34 22.13
C LEU A 230 9.53 -12.38 22.39
N THR A 231 8.88 -12.29 23.52
CA THR A 231 7.63 -13.03 23.73
C THR A 231 6.55 -12.54 22.74
N VAL A 232 5.50 -13.32 22.57
CA VAL A 232 4.35 -12.95 21.71
C VAL A 232 3.79 -11.59 22.11
N GLU A 233 3.61 -11.35 23.42
CA GLU A 233 3.09 -10.09 23.94
C GLU A 233 4.05 -8.91 23.64
N GLN A 234 5.36 -9.09 23.85
CA GLN A 234 6.37 -8.06 23.55
C GLN A 234 6.42 -7.76 22.05
N ALA A 235 6.35 -8.78 21.20
CA ALA A 235 6.31 -8.58 19.74
C ALA A 235 5.03 -7.86 19.30
N PHE A 236 3.90 -8.16 19.95
CA PHE A 236 2.64 -7.47 19.70
C PHE A 236 2.69 -6.00 20.13
N GLN A 237 3.25 -5.69 21.28
CA GLN A 237 3.46 -4.32 21.74
C GLN A 237 4.43 -3.56 20.83
N LEU A 238 5.52 -4.18 20.43
CA LEU A 238 6.46 -3.60 19.47
C LEU A 238 5.76 -3.27 18.14
N LYS A 239 4.97 -4.21 17.62
CA LYS A 239 4.17 -4.00 16.40
C LYS A 239 3.24 -2.79 16.57
N ARG A 240 2.49 -2.70 17.67
CA ARG A 240 1.61 -1.57 17.93
C ARG A 240 2.37 -0.26 17.99
N ASN A 241 3.54 -0.22 18.62
CA ASN A 241 4.36 0.98 18.72
C ASN A 241 4.93 1.42 17.36
N VAL A 242 5.43 0.46 16.57
CA VAL A 242 6.00 0.72 15.25
C VAL A 242 4.94 1.19 14.25
N PHE A 243 3.75 0.58 14.30
CA PHE A 243 2.65 0.88 13.39
C PHE A 243 1.59 1.83 13.99
N ASN A 244 1.93 2.56 15.04
CA ASN A 244 1.04 3.52 15.71
C ASN A 244 0.79 4.77 14.84
N ALA A 245 0.14 4.57 13.71
CA ALA A 245 -0.30 5.64 12.82
C ALA A 245 -1.81 5.47 12.55
N GLN A 246 -2.54 6.57 12.52
CA GLN A 246 -3.99 6.55 12.25
C GLN A 246 -4.26 5.98 10.86
N VAL A 247 -3.39 6.28 9.89
CA VAL A 247 -3.56 5.80 8.53
C VAL A 247 -2.24 5.31 7.95
N MET A 248 -2.30 4.24 7.19
CA MET A 248 -1.24 3.83 6.27
C MET A 248 -1.64 4.28 4.86
N PHE A 249 -0.78 5.07 4.23
CA PHE A 249 -0.97 5.45 2.84
C PHE A 249 0.16 4.89 1.98
N THR A 250 -0.18 4.01 1.05
CA THR A 250 0.76 3.37 0.14
C THR A 250 0.37 3.68 -1.31
N ASN A 251 1.36 4.11 -2.10
CA ASN A 251 1.16 4.51 -3.49
C ASN A 251 2.14 3.74 -4.38
N LEU A 252 1.59 2.89 -5.24
CA LEU A 252 2.35 2.09 -6.21
C LEU A 252 2.81 2.90 -7.43
N GLY A 253 2.39 4.17 -7.52
CA GLY A 253 2.74 5.03 -8.63
C GLY A 253 2.03 4.65 -9.93
N ARG A 254 2.68 4.94 -11.06
CA ARG A 254 2.24 4.53 -12.39
C ARG A 254 2.80 3.14 -12.69
N LEU A 255 1.97 2.29 -13.31
CA LEU A 255 2.45 0.97 -13.75
C LEU A 255 3.67 1.12 -14.67
N PRO A 256 4.73 0.34 -14.46
CA PRO A 256 5.97 0.41 -15.25
C PRO A 256 5.89 -0.37 -16.56
N PHE A 257 4.69 -0.75 -17.01
CA PHE A 257 4.46 -1.53 -18.23
C PHE A 257 3.12 -1.15 -18.89
N ASP A 258 2.96 -1.53 -20.14
CA ASP A 258 1.75 -1.30 -20.89
C ASP A 258 0.61 -2.18 -20.39
N SER A 259 -0.61 -1.72 -20.55
CA SER A 259 -1.81 -2.41 -20.09
C SER A 259 -2.38 -3.43 -21.09
N THR A 260 -1.77 -3.58 -22.26
CA THR A 260 -2.23 -4.49 -23.32
C THR A 260 -1.26 -5.67 -23.49
N PHE A 261 -1.79 -6.88 -23.45
CA PHE A 261 -1.03 -8.13 -23.51
C PHE A 261 -1.73 -9.06 -24.52
N GLY A 262 -1.40 -8.92 -25.79
CA GLY A 262 -2.11 -9.64 -26.85
C GLY A 262 -3.62 -9.38 -26.80
N PRO A 263 -4.45 -10.43 -26.62
CA PRO A 263 -5.90 -10.28 -26.50
C PRO A 263 -6.37 -9.74 -25.12
N LEU A 264 -5.49 -9.69 -24.15
CA LEU A 264 -5.81 -9.26 -22.79
C LEU A 264 -5.53 -7.76 -22.59
N LYS A 265 -6.43 -7.09 -21.89
CA LYS A 265 -6.27 -5.68 -21.52
C LYS A 265 -6.52 -5.48 -20.04
N LEU A 266 -5.55 -4.93 -19.34
CA LEU A 266 -5.71 -4.48 -17.95
C LEU A 266 -6.44 -3.13 -17.97
N GLU A 267 -7.72 -3.11 -17.61
CA GLU A 267 -8.55 -1.91 -17.66
C GLU A 267 -8.45 -1.09 -16.37
N THR A 268 -8.48 -1.77 -15.22
CA THR A 268 -8.45 -1.15 -13.90
C THR A 268 -7.59 -1.96 -12.95
N LEU A 269 -7.07 -1.29 -11.93
CA LEU A 269 -6.35 -1.93 -10.83
C LEU A 269 -6.74 -1.28 -9.51
N TRP A 270 -7.25 -2.07 -8.59
CA TRP A 270 -7.63 -1.65 -7.25
C TRP A 270 -6.61 -2.19 -6.24
N ALA A 271 -5.58 -1.40 -5.99
CA ALA A 271 -4.46 -1.84 -5.15
C ALA A 271 -3.69 -0.64 -4.55
N PRO A 272 -2.98 -0.88 -3.46
CA PRO A 272 -3.04 -2.08 -2.64
C PRO A 272 -4.22 -2.03 -1.66
N CYS A 273 -4.78 -3.21 -1.34
CA CYS A 273 -5.70 -3.40 -0.23
C CYS A 273 -4.98 -4.23 0.83
N ALA A 274 -4.75 -3.64 2.00
CA ALA A 274 -3.97 -4.30 3.05
C ALA A 274 -4.41 -3.83 4.43
N LEU A 275 -4.14 -4.65 5.43
CA LEU A 275 -4.39 -4.34 6.83
C LEU A 275 -3.16 -4.69 7.68
N ARG A 276 -2.87 -3.85 8.66
CA ARG A 276 -1.78 -4.04 9.62
C ARG A 276 -2.17 -4.93 10.81
N GLY A 277 -3.47 -5.11 11.04
CA GLY A 277 -4.01 -5.81 12.21
C GLY A 277 -4.00 -4.94 13.47
N ILE A 278 -4.30 -3.66 13.34
CA ILE A 278 -4.40 -2.69 14.42
C ILE A 278 -5.85 -2.20 14.48
N GLU A 279 -6.35 -2.00 15.70
CA GLU A 279 -7.70 -1.48 15.92
C GLU A 279 -7.85 -0.07 15.31
N GLY A 280 -8.98 0.17 14.66
CA GLY A 280 -9.29 1.46 14.04
C GLY A 280 -8.44 1.83 12.84
N GLU A 281 -7.61 0.91 12.34
CA GLU A 281 -6.70 1.19 11.23
C GLU A 281 -7.43 1.61 9.95
N GLN A 282 -6.84 2.60 9.28
CA GLN A 282 -7.27 3.03 7.95
C GLN A 282 -6.10 2.76 6.98
N THR A 283 -6.36 2.12 5.85
CA THR A 283 -5.37 1.96 4.79
C THR A 283 -5.87 2.60 3.51
N LEU A 284 -5.13 3.57 3.01
CA LEU A 284 -5.35 4.18 1.71
C LEU A 284 -4.33 3.61 0.72
N GLY A 285 -4.82 3.07 -0.40
CA GLY A 285 -4.03 2.60 -1.53
C GLY A 285 -4.16 3.55 -2.71
N ALA A 286 -3.09 3.70 -3.49
CA ALA A 286 -3.13 4.45 -4.74
C ALA A 286 -2.31 3.76 -5.83
N VAL A 287 -2.81 3.80 -7.07
CA VAL A 287 -2.11 3.35 -8.26
C VAL A 287 -2.64 4.07 -9.49
N THR A 288 -1.79 4.34 -10.47
CA THR A 288 -2.20 4.92 -11.75
C THR A 288 -2.09 3.89 -12.86
N VAL A 289 -3.20 3.60 -13.53
CA VAL A 289 -3.28 2.72 -14.69
C VAL A 289 -4.10 3.38 -15.80
N ASN A 290 -3.68 3.25 -17.05
CA ASN A 290 -4.35 3.86 -18.22
C ASN A 290 -4.62 5.38 -18.05
N GLY A 291 -3.68 6.10 -17.42
CA GLY A 291 -3.83 7.53 -17.15
C GLY A 291 -4.79 7.90 -16.03
N SER A 292 -5.48 6.93 -15.43
CA SER A 292 -6.44 7.13 -14.32
C SER A 292 -5.81 6.78 -12.98
N LEU A 293 -5.96 7.67 -11.99
CA LEU A 293 -5.59 7.40 -10.61
C LEU A 293 -6.73 6.63 -9.94
N HIS A 294 -6.41 5.47 -9.40
CA HIS A 294 -7.31 4.66 -8.60
C HIS A 294 -6.92 4.77 -7.14
N LEU A 295 -7.89 5.03 -6.28
CA LEU A 295 -7.72 5.07 -4.84
C LEU A 295 -8.56 3.96 -4.22
N THR A 296 -8.01 3.28 -3.22
CA THR A 296 -8.71 2.27 -2.41
C THR A 296 -8.65 2.66 -0.95
N HIS A 297 -9.73 2.42 -0.22
CA HIS A 297 -9.76 2.54 1.23
C HIS A 297 -10.16 1.20 1.82
N THR A 298 -9.32 0.65 2.70
CA THR A 298 -9.54 -0.63 3.38
C THR A 298 -9.47 -0.41 4.88
N SER A 299 -10.52 -0.77 5.60
CA SER A 299 -10.58 -0.63 7.06
C SER A 299 -11.56 -1.62 7.70
N PRO A 300 -11.25 -2.20 8.87
CA PRO A 300 -12.21 -2.95 9.68
C PRO A 300 -13.21 -2.01 10.41
N ALA A 301 -12.87 -0.73 10.57
CA ALA A 301 -13.71 0.31 11.17
C ALA A 301 -13.59 1.59 10.33
N PRO A 302 -14.18 1.62 9.12
CA PRO A 302 -14.00 2.72 8.17
C PRO A 302 -14.60 4.02 8.71
N ILE A 303 -13.90 5.12 8.48
CA ILE A 303 -14.43 6.46 8.67
C ILE A 303 -15.39 6.74 7.49
N PRO A 304 -16.71 6.92 7.76
CA PRO A 304 -17.69 7.08 6.69
C PRO A 304 -17.42 8.33 5.85
N GLY A 305 -17.39 8.16 4.52
CA GLY A 305 -17.18 9.27 3.59
C GLY A 305 -15.72 9.72 3.41
N LEU A 306 -14.75 9.08 4.07
CA LEU A 306 -13.34 9.48 3.97
C LEU A 306 -12.84 9.48 2.52
N LEU A 307 -13.07 8.40 1.78
CA LEU A 307 -12.59 8.28 0.41
C LEU A 307 -13.26 9.30 -0.55
N ALA A 308 -14.56 9.52 -0.38
CA ALA A 308 -15.30 10.54 -1.14
C ALA A 308 -14.80 11.97 -0.81
N GLY A 309 -14.52 12.23 0.47
CA GLY A 309 -13.92 13.51 0.89
C GLY A 309 -12.53 13.72 0.29
N ILE A 310 -11.70 12.69 0.22
CA ILE A 310 -10.38 12.76 -0.43
C ILE A 310 -10.54 13.12 -1.92
N GLU A 311 -11.43 12.44 -2.63
CA GLU A 311 -11.72 12.74 -4.05
C GLU A 311 -12.13 14.19 -4.24
N GLU A 312 -13.04 14.67 -3.41
CA GLU A 312 -13.55 16.05 -3.46
C GLU A 312 -12.43 17.09 -3.19
N GLU A 313 -11.58 16.86 -2.19
CA GLU A 313 -10.45 17.76 -1.92
C GLU A 313 -9.42 17.77 -3.06
N LEU A 314 -9.16 16.63 -3.71
CA LEU A 314 -8.31 16.59 -4.90
C LEU A 314 -8.91 17.37 -6.07
N ARG A 315 -10.22 17.28 -6.28
CA ARG A 315 -10.94 18.05 -7.32
C ARG A 315 -10.87 19.55 -7.04
N LYS A 316 -11.18 19.99 -5.82
CA LYS A 316 -11.08 21.41 -5.41
C LYS A 316 -9.68 21.97 -5.61
N ALA A 317 -8.66 21.24 -5.21
CA ALA A 317 -7.26 21.65 -5.33
C ALA A 317 -6.81 21.86 -6.79
N CYS A 318 -7.48 21.22 -7.74
CA CYS A 318 -7.20 21.33 -9.18
C CYS A 318 -8.20 22.24 -9.91
N ALA A 319 -9.19 22.81 -9.24
CA ALA A 319 -10.29 23.58 -9.83
C ALA A 319 -11.02 22.80 -10.97
N ILE A 320 -11.29 21.49 -10.74
CA ILE A 320 -11.92 20.58 -11.71
C ILE A 320 -13.31 20.16 -11.18
#